data_b2119b969e579399f63f560bbd41a0d2
#
_entry.id   b2119b969e579399f63f560bbd41a0d2
#
_cell.length_a   1.000
_cell.length_b   1.000
_cell.length_c   1.000
_cell.angle_alpha   90.00
_cell.angle_beta   90.00
_cell.angle_gamma   90.00
#
_symmetry.space_group_name_H-M   'P 1'
#
loop_
_entity.id
_entity.type
_entity.pdbx_description
1 polymer ?
#
loop_
_entity_poly.entity_id
_entity_poly.type
_entity_poly.pdbx_seq_one_letter_code
_entity_poly.pdbx_strand_id
1 'polypeptide(L)'
;MPAATLVGMSDDDVRLRDTVETDLDLFLAYEHDSEAARRSRFEPRTREAFMSHWRTRVLGDDTVLVRTVTVDGVPAGNLVSWWEGERRFIGYWFGRPYWGRGIGTKALTRFLELERTRPLYADPFTGNTASIRLLERHGFHHQGTVHHGDDTHTLLVLPGE
;
A
#
# COMPACT_ATOMS: atom_id res chain seq x y z
N MET A 1 20.27 -25.10 14.00
CA MET A 1 19.38 -24.85 14.18
C MET A 1 18.61 -24.62 13.73
N PRO A 2 18.51 -24.65 13.88
CA PRO A 2 17.70 -24.74 13.16
C PRO A 2 16.82 -23.86 12.81
N ALA A 3 16.79 -23.68 11.84
CA ALA A 3 15.93 -22.76 11.25
C ALA A 3 14.50 -23.04 11.57
N ALA A 4 14.28 -24.24 11.86
CA ALA A 4 12.95 -24.66 12.24
C ALA A 4 12.42 -23.89 13.43
N THR A 5 13.31 -23.38 14.24
CA THR A 5 12.90 -22.59 15.37
C THR A 5 12.22 -21.30 15.00
N LEU A 6 12.28 -20.96 13.74
CA LEU A 6 11.68 -19.72 13.25
C LEU A 6 10.26 -19.91 12.74
N VAL A 7 9.67 -21.03 13.06
CA VAL A 7 8.27 -21.28 12.73
C VAL A 7 7.42 -20.18 13.34
N GLY A 8 6.57 -19.57 12.57
CA GLY A 8 5.74 -18.45 12.99
C GLY A 8 6.37 -17.10 12.80
N MET A 9 7.68 -17.05 12.53
CA MET A 9 8.35 -15.81 12.19
C MET A 9 8.59 -15.77 10.70
N SER A 10 8.34 -14.63 10.10
CA SER A 10 8.59 -14.48 8.68
C SER A 10 10.07 -14.21 8.43
N ASP A 11 10.71 -15.08 7.68
CA ASP A 11 12.07 -14.89 7.20
C ASP A 11 12.08 -14.31 5.80
N ASP A 12 10.94 -13.87 5.31
CA ASP A 12 10.85 -13.30 3.97
C ASP A 12 11.77 -12.09 3.84
N ASP A 13 12.53 -12.07 2.76
CA ASP A 13 13.39 -10.95 2.42
C ASP A 13 12.54 -9.88 1.76
N VAL A 14 12.05 -8.95 2.57
CA VAL A 14 11.20 -7.87 2.10
C VAL A 14 12.04 -6.65 1.81
N ARG A 15 12.00 -6.19 0.57
CA ARG A 15 12.76 -5.02 0.14
C ARG A 15 11.86 -4.06 -0.63
N LEU A 16 12.28 -2.80 -0.66
CA LEU A 16 11.68 -1.79 -1.52
C LEU A 16 12.68 -1.43 -2.61
N ARG A 17 12.19 -1.27 -3.83
CA ARG A 17 13.01 -0.77 -4.94
C ARG A 17 12.18 0.14 -5.83
N ASP A 18 12.85 0.84 -6.71
CA ASP A 18 12.16 1.68 -7.69
C ASP A 18 11.22 0.82 -8.53
N THR A 19 10.04 1.36 -8.79
CA THR A 19 9.06 0.69 -9.64
C THR A 19 9.44 0.89 -11.10
N VAL A 20 9.37 -0.18 -11.87
CA VAL A 20 9.65 -0.15 -13.30
C VAL A 20 8.43 -0.62 -14.09
N GLU A 21 8.43 -0.31 -15.38
CA GLU A 21 7.29 -0.59 -16.27
C GLU A 21 6.87 -2.05 -16.23
N THR A 22 7.83 -2.97 -16.14
CA THR A 22 7.54 -4.40 -16.13
C THR A 22 6.85 -4.89 -14.86
N ASP A 23 6.80 -4.08 -13.81
CA ASP A 23 6.05 -4.41 -12.59
C ASP A 23 4.55 -4.27 -12.79
N LEU A 24 4.13 -3.47 -13.75
CA LEU A 24 2.73 -3.06 -13.88
C LEU A 24 1.78 -4.20 -14.20
N ASP A 25 2.22 -5.18 -14.99
CA ASP A 25 1.36 -6.31 -15.31
C ASP A 25 0.99 -7.10 -14.05
N LEU A 26 1.93 -7.28 -13.15
CA LEU A 26 1.70 -8.01 -11.91
C LEU A 26 0.82 -7.17 -10.96
N PHE A 27 1.06 -5.87 -10.90
CA PHE A 27 0.22 -4.98 -10.09
C PHE A 27 -1.23 -4.99 -10.59
N LEU A 28 -1.42 -5.04 -11.90
CA LEU A 28 -2.76 -5.13 -12.48
C LEU A 28 -3.44 -6.44 -12.05
N ALA A 29 -2.70 -7.54 -12.10
CA ALA A 29 -3.22 -8.83 -11.65
C ALA A 29 -3.63 -8.79 -10.18
N TYR A 30 -2.82 -8.15 -9.33
CA TYR A 30 -3.13 -8.03 -7.92
C TYR A 30 -4.38 -7.15 -7.69
N GLU A 31 -4.54 -6.10 -8.46
CA GLU A 31 -5.72 -5.23 -8.36
C GLU A 31 -6.99 -5.98 -8.76
N HIS A 32 -6.89 -6.91 -9.69
CA HIS A 32 -8.03 -7.68 -10.18
C HIS A 32 -8.36 -8.91 -9.33
N ASP A 33 -7.63 -9.13 -8.25
CA ASP A 33 -8.01 -10.17 -7.30
C ASP A 33 -9.33 -9.80 -6.62
N SER A 34 -10.31 -10.68 -6.72
CA SER A 34 -11.67 -10.38 -6.27
C SER A 34 -11.76 -10.13 -4.76
N GLU A 35 -10.98 -10.85 -3.97
CA GLU A 35 -10.97 -10.68 -2.53
C GLU A 35 -10.32 -9.34 -2.13
N ALA A 36 -9.24 -8.97 -2.80
CA ALA A 36 -8.58 -7.70 -2.56
C ALA A 36 -9.50 -6.53 -2.90
N ALA A 37 -10.19 -6.61 -4.04
CA ALA A 37 -11.13 -5.60 -4.46
C ALA A 37 -12.30 -5.47 -3.47
N ARG A 38 -12.80 -6.60 -2.98
CA ARG A 38 -13.89 -6.62 -2.01
C ARG A 38 -13.48 -5.96 -0.68
N ARG A 39 -12.29 -6.31 -0.17
CA ARG A 39 -11.81 -5.78 1.12
C ARG A 39 -11.56 -4.28 1.10
N SER A 40 -11.08 -3.77 -0.02
CA SER A 40 -10.77 -2.36 -0.16
C SER A 40 -11.91 -1.55 -0.75
N ARG A 41 -13.01 -2.22 -1.12
CA ARG A 41 -14.16 -1.61 -1.78
C ARG A 41 -13.72 -0.87 -3.03
N PHE A 42 -12.83 -1.48 -3.76
CA PHE A 42 -12.22 -0.89 -4.93
C PHE A 42 -12.72 -1.60 -6.19
N GLU A 43 -13.15 -0.82 -7.18
CA GLU A 43 -13.55 -1.38 -8.45
C GLU A 43 -12.32 -1.50 -9.34
N PRO A 44 -11.95 -2.73 -9.75
CA PRO A 44 -10.76 -2.91 -10.58
C PRO A 44 -10.90 -2.17 -11.90
N ARG A 45 -9.82 -1.51 -12.29
CA ARG A 45 -9.77 -0.76 -13.54
C ARG A 45 -9.48 -1.68 -14.72
N THR A 46 -9.92 -1.27 -15.91
CA THR A 46 -9.51 -1.97 -17.13
C THR A 46 -7.99 -1.86 -17.27
N ARG A 47 -7.39 -2.76 -18.03
CA ARG A 47 -5.96 -2.70 -18.29
C ARG A 47 -5.56 -1.33 -18.85
N GLU A 48 -6.33 -0.81 -19.79
CA GLU A 48 -6.04 0.47 -20.41
C GLU A 48 -6.06 1.62 -19.43
N ALA A 49 -7.09 1.69 -18.59
CA ALA A 49 -7.21 2.72 -17.57
C ALA A 49 -6.11 2.58 -16.51
N PHE A 50 -5.80 1.35 -16.11
CA PHE A 50 -4.74 1.07 -15.15
C PHE A 50 -3.38 1.54 -15.69
N MET A 51 -3.03 1.13 -16.89
CA MET A 51 -1.73 1.49 -17.48
C MET A 51 -1.60 3.00 -17.68
N SER A 52 -2.66 3.65 -18.13
CA SER A 52 -2.66 5.10 -18.27
C SER A 52 -2.43 5.79 -16.94
N HIS A 53 -3.15 5.39 -15.92
CA HIS A 53 -3.00 5.96 -14.57
C HIS A 53 -1.57 5.78 -14.04
N TRP A 54 -1.05 4.57 -14.12
CA TRP A 54 0.28 4.28 -13.59
C TRP A 54 1.38 5.00 -14.35
N ARG A 55 1.28 5.06 -15.66
CA ARG A 55 2.31 5.72 -16.49
C ARG A 55 2.31 7.22 -16.35
N THR A 56 1.14 7.85 -16.21
CA THR A 56 1.04 9.29 -16.19
C THR A 56 0.95 9.89 -14.81
N ARG A 57 0.19 9.26 -13.91
CA ARG A 57 -0.10 9.81 -12.58
C ARG A 57 0.81 9.28 -11.49
N VAL A 58 1.42 8.15 -11.68
CA VAL A 58 2.31 7.54 -10.70
C VAL A 58 3.76 7.65 -11.13
N LEU A 59 4.13 6.98 -12.21
CA LEU A 59 5.51 7.00 -12.70
C LEU A 59 5.86 8.30 -13.40
N GLY A 60 4.89 8.95 -13.98
CA GLY A 60 5.09 10.19 -14.74
C GLY A 60 5.00 11.46 -13.92
N ASP A 61 4.80 11.38 -12.60
CA ASP A 61 4.66 12.54 -11.73
C ASP A 61 5.77 12.52 -10.70
N ASP A 62 6.69 13.47 -10.78
CA ASP A 62 7.87 13.51 -9.88
C ASP A 62 7.53 13.88 -8.45
N THR A 63 6.31 14.33 -8.17
CA THR A 63 5.88 14.61 -6.79
C THR A 63 5.39 13.35 -6.07
N VAL A 64 5.19 12.27 -6.81
CA VAL A 64 4.73 10.99 -6.27
C VAL A 64 5.93 10.13 -5.89
N LEU A 65 5.92 9.60 -4.68
CA LEU A 65 6.90 8.61 -4.24
C LEU A 65 6.27 7.23 -4.41
N VAL A 66 6.90 6.37 -5.19
CA VAL A 66 6.40 5.02 -5.43
C VAL A 66 7.53 4.01 -5.27
N ARG A 67 7.21 2.88 -4.65
CA ARG A 67 8.16 1.78 -4.50
C ARG A 67 7.48 0.45 -4.74
N THR A 68 8.19 -0.45 -5.38
CA THR A 68 7.78 -1.84 -5.50
C THR A 68 8.28 -2.58 -4.28
N VAL A 69 7.39 -3.35 -3.66
CA VAL A 69 7.75 -4.26 -2.58
C VAL A 69 8.12 -5.59 -3.20
N THR A 70 9.30 -6.08 -2.89
CA THR A 70 9.70 -7.42 -3.33
C THR A 70 9.79 -8.35 -2.12
N VAL A 71 9.44 -9.61 -2.35
CA VAL A 71 9.61 -10.68 -1.37
C VAL A 71 10.48 -11.71 -2.06
N ASP A 72 11.67 -11.91 -1.54
CA ASP A 72 12.67 -12.80 -2.13
C ASP A 72 12.89 -12.49 -3.62
N GLY A 73 12.90 -11.21 -3.95
CA GLY A 73 13.13 -10.73 -5.30
C GLY A 73 11.91 -10.66 -6.21
N VAL A 74 10.76 -11.13 -5.77
CA VAL A 74 9.54 -11.17 -6.57
C VAL A 74 8.63 -9.99 -6.19
N PRO A 75 8.11 -9.22 -7.16
CA PRO A 75 7.21 -8.12 -6.84
C PRO A 75 5.95 -8.63 -6.14
N ALA A 76 5.71 -8.13 -4.94
CA ALA A 76 4.61 -8.54 -4.08
C ALA A 76 3.55 -7.47 -3.92
N GLY A 77 3.86 -6.24 -4.32
CA GLY A 77 2.94 -5.13 -4.18
C GLY A 77 3.65 -3.81 -4.34
N ASN A 78 2.97 -2.75 -3.95
CA ASN A 78 3.51 -1.40 -4.08
C ASN A 78 3.04 -0.50 -2.94
N LEU A 79 3.81 0.57 -2.70
CA LEU A 79 3.40 1.67 -1.84
C LEU A 79 3.59 2.96 -2.61
N VAL A 80 2.65 3.88 -2.45
CA VAL A 80 2.62 5.13 -3.18
C VAL A 80 2.25 6.25 -2.22
N SER A 81 2.90 7.41 -2.34
CA SER A 81 2.43 8.60 -1.64
C SER A 81 2.30 9.76 -2.62
N TRP A 82 1.30 10.59 -2.41
CA TRP A 82 0.95 11.65 -3.35
C TRP A 82 0.30 12.82 -2.61
N TRP A 83 0.24 13.96 -3.30
CA TRP A 83 -0.44 15.14 -2.78
C TRP A 83 -1.89 15.22 -3.26
N GLU A 84 -2.80 15.52 -2.35
CA GLU A 84 -4.14 15.95 -2.67
C GLU A 84 -4.32 17.30 -2.01
N GLY A 85 -4.25 18.37 -2.80
CA GLY A 85 -4.20 19.71 -2.25
C GLY A 85 -2.99 19.86 -1.34
N GLU A 86 -3.23 20.21 -0.10
CA GLU A 86 -2.16 20.45 0.87
C GLU A 86 -1.88 19.23 1.75
N ARG A 87 -2.52 18.10 1.50
CA ARG A 87 -2.34 16.88 2.30
C ARG A 87 -1.58 15.83 1.54
N ARG A 88 -0.64 15.23 2.24
CA ARG A 88 0.10 14.09 1.70
C ARG A 88 -0.59 12.81 2.11
N PHE A 89 -0.91 11.96 1.13
CA PHE A 89 -1.57 10.68 1.37
C PHE A 89 -0.66 9.51 1.01
N ILE A 90 -0.91 8.38 1.64
CA ILE A 90 -0.26 7.12 1.33
C ILE A 90 -1.31 6.07 0.98
N GLY A 91 -0.97 5.21 0.02
CA GLY A 91 -1.76 4.04 -0.31
C GLY A 91 -0.83 2.88 -0.65
N TYR A 92 -1.36 1.68 -0.60
CA TYR A 92 -0.57 0.48 -0.90
C TYR A 92 -1.49 -0.65 -1.34
N TRP A 93 -0.89 -1.62 -2.03
CA TRP A 93 -1.62 -2.79 -2.48
C TRP A 93 -0.66 -3.98 -2.46
N PHE A 94 -1.06 -5.06 -1.81
CA PHE A 94 -0.25 -6.29 -1.72
C PHE A 94 -1.01 -7.43 -2.37
N GLY A 95 -0.27 -8.29 -3.10
CA GLY A 95 -0.85 -9.47 -3.71
C GLY A 95 -1.32 -10.47 -2.66
N ARG A 96 -2.44 -11.12 -2.93
CA ARG A 96 -3.06 -12.06 -1.98
C ARG A 96 -2.10 -13.12 -1.43
N PRO A 97 -1.21 -13.73 -2.23
CA PRO A 97 -0.29 -14.74 -1.71
C PRO A 97 0.62 -14.25 -0.60
N TYR A 98 0.74 -12.93 -0.45
CA TYR A 98 1.66 -12.31 0.52
C TYR A 98 0.94 -11.81 1.78
N TRP A 99 -0.38 -11.99 1.87
CA TRP A 99 -1.14 -11.57 3.04
C TRP A 99 -0.84 -12.48 4.23
N GLY A 100 -0.96 -11.92 5.45
CA GLY A 100 -0.83 -12.68 6.67
C GLY A 100 0.57 -13.16 7.00
N ARG A 101 1.58 -12.55 6.37
CA ARG A 101 2.98 -12.95 6.54
C ARG A 101 3.85 -11.82 7.12
N GLY A 102 3.24 -10.74 7.56
CA GLY A 102 3.98 -9.61 8.11
C GLY A 102 4.69 -8.74 7.07
N ILE A 103 4.45 -8.99 5.79
CA ILE A 103 5.09 -8.26 4.69
C ILE A 103 4.68 -6.80 4.69
N GLY A 104 3.40 -6.52 4.87
CA GLY A 104 2.91 -5.15 4.93
C GLY A 104 3.55 -4.35 6.04
N THR A 105 3.73 -4.97 7.20
CA THR A 105 4.39 -4.32 8.34
C THR A 105 5.83 -3.94 8.01
N LYS A 106 6.59 -4.87 7.44
CA LYS A 106 7.99 -4.61 7.06
C LYS A 106 8.07 -3.55 5.97
N ALA A 107 7.21 -3.66 4.96
CA ALA A 107 7.21 -2.74 3.84
C ALA A 107 6.85 -1.32 4.27
N LEU A 108 5.80 -1.16 5.07
CA LEU A 108 5.38 0.15 5.53
C LEU A 108 6.43 0.80 6.44
N THR A 109 7.05 0.01 7.31
CA THR A 109 8.14 0.51 8.15
C THR A 109 9.25 1.12 7.28
N ARG A 110 9.66 0.42 6.23
CA ARG A 110 10.71 0.91 5.33
C ARG A 110 10.26 2.10 4.50
N PHE A 111 9.03 2.08 4.05
CA PHE A 111 8.50 3.19 3.25
C PHE A 111 8.44 4.49 4.06
N LEU A 112 8.07 4.40 5.34
CA LEU A 112 8.01 5.59 6.21
C LEU A 112 9.39 6.17 6.51
N GLU A 113 10.45 5.42 6.29
CA GLU A 113 11.81 5.95 6.37
C GLU A 113 12.14 6.82 5.15
N LEU A 114 11.48 6.57 4.03
CA LEU A 114 11.64 7.35 2.80
C LEU A 114 10.66 8.50 2.72
N GLU A 115 9.41 8.26 3.09
CA GLU A 115 8.36 9.27 3.08
C GLU A 115 8.34 9.99 4.43
N ARG A 116 8.96 11.16 4.47
CA ARG A 116 9.16 11.89 5.71
C ARG A 116 8.17 13.02 5.92
N THR A 117 7.30 13.28 4.95
CA THR A 117 6.29 14.33 5.08
C THR A 117 5.33 14.01 6.22
N ARG A 118 5.12 14.99 7.09
CA ARG A 118 4.15 14.87 8.20
C ARG A 118 3.33 16.16 8.27
N PRO A 119 2.05 16.09 8.58
CA PRO A 119 1.28 14.86 8.79
C PRO A 119 1.12 14.08 7.48
N LEU A 120 1.00 12.77 7.61
CA LEU A 120 0.77 11.87 6.49
C LEU A 120 -0.58 11.19 6.69
N TYR A 121 -1.40 11.16 5.66
CA TYR A 121 -2.79 10.70 5.75
C TYR A 121 -2.99 9.40 5.00
N ALA A 122 -3.98 8.64 5.44
CA ALA A 122 -4.46 7.47 4.72
C ALA A 122 -5.97 7.37 4.92
N ASP A 123 -6.69 6.91 3.89
CA ASP A 123 -8.15 6.81 3.98
C ASP A 123 -8.68 5.48 3.45
N PRO A 124 -8.29 4.36 4.08
CA PRO A 124 -8.81 3.06 3.65
C PRO A 124 -10.31 2.96 3.86
N PHE A 125 -10.96 2.09 3.07
CA PHE A 125 -12.36 1.75 3.29
C PHE A 125 -12.54 1.29 4.73
N THR A 126 -13.58 1.77 5.40
CA THR A 126 -13.80 1.51 6.82
C THR A 126 -13.89 0.01 7.14
N GLY A 127 -14.42 -0.78 6.20
CA GLY A 127 -14.48 -2.23 6.37
C GLY A 127 -13.16 -2.96 6.16
N ASN A 128 -12.13 -2.27 5.69
CA ASN A 128 -10.81 -2.88 5.47
C ASN A 128 -10.01 -2.86 6.78
N THR A 129 -10.40 -3.74 7.70
CA THR A 129 -9.82 -3.77 9.04
C THR A 129 -8.34 -4.11 9.05
N ALA A 130 -7.90 -4.95 8.12
CA ALA A 130 -6.48 -5.31 8.02
C ALA A 130 -5.61 -4.09 7.71
N SER A 131 -6.07 -3.24 6.77
CA SER A 131 -5.35 -2.02 6.42
C SER A 131 -5.35 -1.02 7.58
N ILE A 132 -6.49 -0.85 8.24
CA ILE A 132 -6.59 0.07 9.37
C ILE A 132 -5.64 -0.37 10.50
N ARG A 133 -5.61 -1.66 10.82
CA ARG A 133 -4.71 -2.19 11.85
C ARG A 133 -3.24 -2.01 11.48
N LEU A 134 -2.92 -2.20 10.21
CA LEU A 134 -1.55 -2.00 9.73
C LEU A 134 -1.12 -0.55 9.96
N LEU A 135 -1.97 0.40 9.60
CA LEU A 135 -1.70 1.82 9.80
C LEU A 135 -1.58 2.16 11.29
N GLU A 136 -2.50 1.65 12.11
CA GLU A 136 -2.48 1.89 13.57
C GLU A 136 -1.18 1.39 14.20
N ARG A 137 -0.69 0.24 13.77
CA ARG A 137 0.57 -0.29 14.28
C ARG A 137 1.77 0.59 13.96
N HIS A 138 1.63 1.48 12.98
CA HIS A 138 2.69 2.39 12.57
C HIS A 138 2.48 3.81 13.10
N GLY A 139 1.56 3.98 14.06
CA GLY A 139 1.37 5.27 14.71
C GLY A 139 0.29 6.14 14.09
N PHE A 140 -0.38 5.67 13.05
CA PHE A 140 -1.53 6.40 12.51
C PHE A 140 -2.70 6.28 13.49
N HIS A 141 -3.46 7.35 13.63
CA HIS A 141 -4.66 7.31 14.46
C HIS A 141 -5.83 7.95 13.74
N HIS A 142 -7.03 7.62 14.19
CA HIS A 142 -8.27 8.05 13.56
C HIS A 142 -8.42 9.56 13.68
N GLN A 143 -8.74 10.22 12.58
CA GLN A 143 -9.05 11.63 12.55
C GLN A 143 -10.51 11.89 12.22
N GLY A 144 -11.11 11.04 11.42
CA GLY A 144 -12.49 11.25 11.02
C GLY A 144 -12.94 10.25 9.96
N THR A 145 -13.98 10.63 9.27
CA THR A 145 -14.61 9.82 8.24
C THR A 145 -14.68 10.62 6.95
N VAL A 146 -14.44 9.96 5.83
CA VAL A 146 -14.54 10.54 4.50
C VAL A 146 -15.48 9.67 3.69
N HIS A 147 -16.24 10.30 2.81
CA HIS A 147 -17.15 9.56 1.93
C HIS A 147 -16.64 9.61 0.50
N HIS A 148 -16.56 8.44 -0.14
CA HIS A 148 -16.27 8.31 -1.56
C HIS A 148 -17.49 7.67 -2.20
N GLY A 149 -18.37 8.49 -2.79
CA GLY A 149 -19.66 8.02 -3.24
C GLY A 149 -20.50 7.55 -2.05
N ASP A 150 -21.00 6.33 -2.11
CA ASP A 150 -21.78 5.74 -1.01
C ASP A 150 -20.91 5.01 0.00
N ASP A 151 -19.61 4.93 -0.23
CA ASP A 151 -18.71 4.19 0.65
C ASP A 151 -18.11 5.10 1.71
N THR A 152 -18.00 4.55 2.92
CA THR A 152 -17.42 5.26 4.05
C THR A 152 -15.96 4.83 4.23
N HIS A 153 -15.08 5.81 4.29
CA HIS A 153 -13.65 5.59 4.50
C HIS A 153 -13.23 6.20 5.83
N THR A 154 -12.29 5.56 6.49
CA THR A 154 -11.72 6.05 7.73
C THR A 154 -10.50 6.88 7.40
N LEU A 155 -10.49 8.14 7.86
CA LEU A 155 -9.34 9.01 7.68
C LEU A 155 -8.42 8.83 8.88
N LEU A 156 -7.18 8.42 8.61
CA LEU A 156 -6.15 8.27 9.62
C LEU A 156 -5.00 9.23 9.33
N VAL A 157 -4.29 9.60 10.37
CA VAL A 157 -3.17 10.53 10.27
C VAL A 157 -1.98 10.06 11.08
N LEU A 158 -0.81 10.16 10.49
CA LEU A 158 0.46 10.02 11.19
C LEU A 158 0.99 11.44 11.41
N PRO A 159 0.91 11.95 12.63
CA PRO A 159 1.26 13.34 12.89
C PRO A 159 2.76 13.57 12.91
N GLY A 160 3.15 14.83 12.81
CA GLY A 160 4.52 15.22 13.06
C GLY A 160 4.83 15.18 14.55
N GLU A 161 6.10 15.31 14.89
CA GLU A 161 6.54 15.38 16.27
C GLU A 161 6.39 16.79 16.84
#